data_db580acdadfbeb85014300f123cb94a1
#
_entry.id   db580acdadfbeb85014300f123cb94a1
#
_cell.length_a   1.000
_cell.length_b   1.000
_cell.length_c   1.000
_cell.angle_alpha   90.00
_cell.angle_beta   90.00
_cell.angle_gamma   90.00
#
_symmetry.space_group_name_H-M   'P 1'
#
loop_
_entity.id
_entity.type
_entity.pdbx_description
1 polymer ?
#
loop_
_entity_poly.entity_id
_entity_poly.type
_entity_poly.pdbx_seq_one_letter_code
_entity_poly.pdbx_strand_id
1 'polypeptide(L)'
;MPDSPSARGPRRIHFVAIGGTGMGALAGLCKRRGLAVTGSDKKLYPPMSTKLEEWGIEVDEGFAARHVTSRDPDLVVIGNAVRKDNAEAKATIRAGLPYMSFPDALFALAMRDKRRIVVAGTHGKTTTTTMVASMLHHLGRDPSFLIGGIPVEFGDSFRDGGGEDFVVEGDEYDTAFFDKTPKFLHYEPDLLVITSVEFDHADIYRDLDHVKEAFRTLVARMPADGIVFAATDQEGVADVVRDAPCRVVSYGVDRDGAPSQAEYRGTSVTVGPHGTGFQLTLPREDGLHAFGVGIRAAGHFNAENAVAALAIADVLGLPMLEASAAMAKYQGVKRRMEVRGVARGVVVVDDFAHHPTAVTVSVAAARERFRARKLFAVFEPRTNTSRRALFQDAYGQAFGPADCTVVKRVDTGDPIYSATGRVEEFFSADILVQRIHSKGREAIAFSTVEEIVEFLAREAQAGDVVLVMSNGSFDGIFDKLFAALGGPDPGGYRELMLREERALARLNAISSEAYARRRDFGE
;
A
#
# COMPACT_ATOMS: atom_id res chain seq x y z
N MET A 1 25.59 42.98 -0.16
CA MET A 1 25.24 41.60 0.19
C MET A 1 23.76 41.58 0.38
N PRO A 2 22.97 40.85 -0.44
CA PRO A 2 21.55 40.71 -0.16
C PRO A 2 21.39 39.79 1.05
N ASP A 3 20.46 40.16 1.93
CA ASP A 3 20.14 39.46 3.17
C ASP A 3 19.85 37.97 2.92
N SER A 4 20.48 37.12 3.73
CA SER A 4 20.19 35.67 3.77
C SER A 4 18.70 35.44 3.95
N PRO A 5 18.07 34.48 3.22
CA PRO A 5 16.67 34.15 3.41
C PRO A 5 16.43 33.77 4.87
N SER A 6 15.41 34.39 5.46
CA SER A 6 15.05 34.33 6.88
C SER A 6 15.15 32.91 7.43
N ALA A 7 15.67 32.77 8.64
CA ALA A 7 15.71 31.52 9.44
C ALA A 7 14.33 30.92 9.80
N ARG A 8 13.28 31.41 9.16
CA ARG A 8 11.89 30.89 9.28
C ARG A 8 11.55 30.20 7.97
N GLY A 9 11.21 28.90 8.05
CA GLY A 9 10.76 28.11 6.90
C GLY A 9 9.60 28.76 6.11
N PRO A 10 9.20 28.19 4.95
CA PRO A 10 8.14 28.75 4.10
C PRO A 10 6.82 28.82 4.86
N ARG A 11 6.06 29.91 4.67
CA ARG A 11 4.75 30.12 5.29
C ARG A 11 3.60 29.91 4.30
N ARG A 12 3.83 30.19 3.02
CA ARG A 12 2.86 30.07 1.92
C ARG A 12 3.39 29.06 0.92
N ILE A 13 2.64 27.97 0.73
CA ILE A 13 3.04 26.89 -0.17
C ILE A 13 1.95 26.69 -1.22
N HIS A 14 2.37 26.60 -2.48
CA HIS A 14 1.49 26.26 -3.58
C HIS A 14 1.83 24.88 -4.15
N PHE A 15 0.83 24.02 -4.31
CA PHE A 15 0.98 22.64 -4.82
C PHE A 15 0.48 22.53 -6.25
N VAL A 16 1.36 22.20 -7.19
CA VAL A 16 1.01 21.96 -8.61
C VAL A 16 0.71 20.47 -8.80
N ALA A 17 -0.49 20.12 -9.27
CA ALA A 17 -1.09 18.79 -9.32
C ALA A 17 -1.34 18.21 -7.91
N ILE A 18 -2.10 18.94 -7.11
CA ILE A 18 -2.40 18.64 -5.71
C ILE A 18 -3.32 17.41 -5.54
N GLY A 19 -4.07 17.01 -6.57
CA GLY A 19 -5.10 15.95 -6.50
C GLY A 19 -4.54 14.53 -6.36
N GLY A 20 -3.24 14.32 -6.50
CA GLY A 20 -2.60 13.04 -6.23
C GLY A 20 -2.59 12.72 -4.73
N THR A 21 -2.74 11.44 -4.34
CA THR A 21 -2.82 11.02 -2.93
C THR A 21 -1.66 11.53 -2.09
N GLY A 22 -0.40 11.38 -2.54
CA GLY A 22 0.77 11.87 -1.81
C GLY A 22 0.83 13.39 -1.74
N MET A 23 0.58 14.08 -2.85
CA MET A 23 0.57 15.55 -2.92
C MET A 23 -0.50 16.14 -2.00
N GLY A 24 -1.75 15.63 -2.08
CA GLY A 24 -2.85 16.07 -1.23
C GLY A 24 -2.58 15.78 0.25
N ALA A 25 -2.01 14.61 0.58
CA ALA A 25 -1.63 14.26 1.95
C ALA A 25 -0.59 15.23 2.52
N LEU A 26 0.45 15.56 1.75
CA LEU A 26 1.46 16.55 2.17
C LEU A 26 0.85 17.94 2.32
N ALA A 27 -0.04 18.35 1.41
CA ALA A 27 -0.76 19.62 1.51
C ALA A 27 -1.61 19.69 2.79
N GLY A 28 -2.34 18.61 3.11
CA GLY A 28 -3.10 18.49 4.35
C GLY A 28 -2.22 18.55 5.60
N LEU A 29 -1.07 17.86 5.59
CA LEU A 29 -0.09 17.91 6.68
C LEU A 29 0.46 19.33 6.87
N CYS A 30 0.85 20.02 5.80
CA CYS A 30 1.28 21.42 5.85
C CYS A 30 0.18 22.33 6.41
N LYS A 31 -1.07 22.13 6.01
CA LYS A 31 -2.21 22.90 6.53
C LYS A 31 -2.42 22.69 8.03
N ARG A 32 -2.29 21.44 8.52
CA ARG A 32 -2.37 21.14 9.97
C ARG A 32 -1.25 21.81 10.78
N ARG A 33 -0.09 22.00 10.17
CA ARG A 33 1.04 22.77 10.76
C ARG A 33 0.86 24.28 10.71
N GLY A 34 -0.30 24.76 10.25
CA GLY A 34 -0.64 26.19 10.22
C GLY A 34 -0.04 26.95 9.05
N LEU A 35 0.45 26.25 8.02
CA LEU A 35 0.94 26.89 6.79
C LEU A 35 -0.24 27.32 5.91
N ALA A 36 -0.08 28.40 5.17
CA ALA A 36 -1.04 28.82 4.16
C ALA A 36 -0.82 27.96 2.91
N VAL A 37 -1.78 27.07 2.61
CA VAL A 37 -1.69 26.10 1.52
C VAL A 37 -2.71 26.40 0.45
N THR A 38 -2.27 26.40 -0.79
CA THR A 38 -3.09 26.46 -2.00
C THR A 38 -2.61 25.43 -3.00
N GLY A 39 -3.40 25.13 -4.02
CA GLY A 39 -2.94 24.23 -5.07
C GLY A 39 -3.76 24.35 -6.35
N SER A 40 -3.35 23.58 -7.35
CA SER A 40 -4.01 23.45 -8.64
C SER A 40 -4.03 22.01 -9.13
N ASP A 41 -5.05 21.62 -9.88
CA ASP A 41 -5.09 20.36 -10.62
C ASP A 41 -5.97 20.48 -11.87
N LYS A 42 -5.80 19.57 -12.83
CA LYS A 42 -6.65 19.53 -14.04
C LYS A 42 -8.12 19.35 -13.70
N LYS A 43 -8.39 18.36 -12.87
CA LYS A 43 -9.70 18.01 -12.32
C LYS A 43 -9.54 17.17 -11.09
N LEU A 44 -10.28 17.50 -10.05
CA LEU A 44 -10.28 16.76 -8.80
C LEU A 44 -11.40 15.71 -8.78
N TYR A 45 -11.11 14.57 -8.15
CA TYR A 45 -12.06 13.48 -7.94
C TYR A 45 -12.01 12.98 -6.49
N PRO A 46 -13.13 12.49 -5.94
CA PRO A 46 -13.10 11.78 -4.67
C PRO A 46 -12.14 10.58 -4.68
N PRO A 47 -11.49 10.27 -3.56
CA PRO A 47 -11.65 10.89 -2.24
C PRO A 47 -10.87 12.20 -2.04
N MET A 48 -9.89 12.53 -2.90
CA MET A 48 -9.00 13.67 -2.66
C MET A 48 -9.72 15.02 -2.78
N SER A 49 -10.65 15.19 -3.71
CA SER A 49 -11.45 16.44 -3.81
C SER A 49 -12.18 16.74 -2.51
N THR A 50 -12.85 15.73 -1.94
CA THR A 50 -13.58 15.85 -0.67
C THR A 50 -12.63 16.18 0.49
N LYS A 51 -11.47 15.51 0.54
CA LYS A 51 -10.49 15.73 1.60
C LYS A 51 -9.87 17.13 1.58
N LEU A 52 -9.49 17.63 0.40
CA LEU A 52 -8.96 19.00 0.26
C LEU A 52 -9.98 20.06 0.70
N GLU A 53 -11.26 19.85 0.38
CA GLU A 53 -12.35 20.71 0.84
C GLU A 53 -12.53 20.65 2.36
N GLU A 54 -12.57 19.43 2.96
CA GLU A 54 -12.64 19.21 4.41
C GLU A 54 -11.49 19.91 5.16
N TRP A 55 -10.29 19.93 4.59
CA TRP A 55 -9.12 20.59 5.19
C TRP A 55 -9.09 22.09 4.93
N GLY A 56 -10.04 22.64 4.16
CA GLY A 56 -10.11 24.06 3.84
C GLY A 56 -8.93 24.53 2.98
N ILE A 57 -8.50 23.69 2.03
CA ILE A 57 -7.44 24.00 1.05
C ILE A 57 -8.07 24.49 -0.24
N GLU A 58 -7.74 25.72 -0.64
CA GLU A 58 -8.20 26.32 -1.88
C GLU A 58 -7.48 25.71 -3.08
N VAL A 59 -8.24 25.18 -4.06
CA VAL A 59 -7.69 24.54 -5.25
C VAL A 59 -8.25 25.16 -6.50
N ASP A 60 -7.37 25.58 -7.41
CA ASP A 60 -7.73 26.07 -8.74
C ASP A 60 -7.92 24.89 -9.71
N GLU A 61 -8.97 24.90 -10.49
CA GLU A 61 -9.14 23.95 -11.61
C GLU A 61 -8.34 24.40 -12.83
N GLY A 62 -7.56 23.47 -13.40
CA GLY A 62 -6.62 23.74 -14.48
C GLY A 62 -5.30 24.33 -14.01
N PHE A 63 -4.38 24.53 -14.96
CA PHE A 63 -3.05 25.08 -14.69
C PHE A 63 -2.88 26.43 -15.39
N ALA A 64 -2.59 27.49 -14.63
CA ALA A 64 -2.36 28.82 -15.19
C ALA A 64 -1.25 29.56 -14.44
N ALA A 65 -0.40 30.29 -15.17
CA ALA A 65 0.71 31.06 -14.59
C ALA A 65 0.28 31.99 -13.44
N ARG A 66 -0.93 32.56 -13.51
CA ARG A 66 -1.49 33.46 -12.50
C ARG A 66 -1.66 32.76 -11.12
N HIS A 67 -1.91 31.46 -11.07
CA HIS A 67 -2.08 30.73 -9.80
C HIS A 67 -0.82 30.79 -8.92
N VAL A 68 0.35 30.91 -9.55
CA VAL A 68 1.63 31.07 -8.87
C VAL A 68 1.98 32.55 -8.71
N THR A 69 1.91 33.33 -9.81
CA THR A 69 2.41 34.73 -9.81
C THR A 69 1.57 35.71 -9.00
N SER A 70 0.25 35.47 -8.85
CA SER A 70 -0.62 36.34 -8.03
C SER A 70 -0.63 36.00 -6.55
N ARG A 71 -0.25 34.78 -6.17
CA ARG A 71 -0.26 34.30 -4.79
C ARG A 71 1.08 34.49 -4.09
N ASP A 72 2.14 34.70 -4.85
CA ASP A 72 3.51 34.92 -4.37
C ASP A 72 3.90 33.93 -3.27
N PRO A 73 3.94 32.62 -3.57
CA PRO A 73 4.25 31.58 -2.58
C PRO A 73 5.73 31.61 -2.19
N ASP A 74 6.03 31.28 -0.95
CA ASP A 74 7.41 31.13 -0.47
C ASP A 74 8.06 29.84 -1.00
N LEU A 75 7.21 28.85 -1.37
CA LEU A 75 7.61 27.56 -1.94
C LEU A 75 6.54 27.02 -2.88
N VAL A 76 6.97 26.47 -4.01
CA VAL A 76 6.09 25.70 -4.94
C VAL A 76 6.49 24.23 -4.87
N VAL A 77 5.52 23.34 -4.58
CA VAL A 77 5.73 21.89 -4.64
C VAL A 77 5.17 21.34 -5.95
N ILE A 78 6.00 20.68 -6.74
CA ILE A 78 5.67 20.21 -8.09
C ILE A 78 5.52 18.69 -8.09
N GLY A 79 4.31 18.19 -8.40
CA GLY A 79 4.01 16.76 -8.46
C GLY A 79 4.64 16.07 -9.67
N ASN A 80 4.85 14.74 -9.58
CA ASN A 80 5.52 13.96 -10.63
C ASN A 80 4.74 13.90 -11.97
N ALA A 81 3.42 14.01 -11.93
CA ALA A 81 2.58 14.04 -13.13
C ALA A 81 2.71 15.35 -13.94
N VAL A 82 3.35 16.36 -13.38
CA VAL A 82 3.56 17.67 -14.01
C VAL A 82 4.62 17.55 -15.11
N ARG A 83 4.30 18.03 -16.31
CA ARG A 83 5.24 18.06 -17.43
C ARG A 83 6.03 19.37 -17.46
N LYS A 84 7.21 19.35 -18.10
CA LYS A 84 8.10 20.53 -18.27
C LYS A 84 7.38 21.73 -18.97
N ASP A 85 6.37 21.47 -19.79
CA ASP A 85 5.60 22.48 -20.51
C ASP A 85 4.42 23.05 -19.71
N ASN A 86 4.16 22.58 -18.49
CA ASN A 86 3.10 23.06 -17.61
C ASN A 86 3.24 24.58 -17.35
N ALA A 87 2.13 25.32 -17.39
CA ALA A 87 2.12 26.77 -17.29
C ALA A 87 2.62 27.28 -15.93
N GLU A 88 2.28 26.61 -14.83
CA GLU A 88 2.69 26.96 -13.47
C GLU A 88 4.15 26.60 -13.21
N ALA A 89 4.61 25.42 -13.65
CA ALA A 89 6.02 25.04 -13.54
C ALA A 89 6.91 26.03 -14.31
N LYS A 90 6.52 26.44 -15.53
CA LYS A 90 7.22 27.47 -16.29
C LYS A 90 7.21 28.83 -15.58
N ALA A 91 6.07 29.24 -15.02
CA ALA A 91 5.97 30.52 -14.30
C ALA A 91 6.85 30.52 -13.05
N THR A 92 6.87 29.43 -12.27
CA THR A 92 7.73 29.23 -11.10
C THR A 92 9.20 29.41 -11.46
N ILE A 93 9.67 28.70 -12.49
CA ILE A 93 11.08 28.75 -12.92
C ILE A 93 11.44 30.16 -13.44
N ARG A 94 10.58 30.78 -14.27
CA ARG A 94 10.81 32.12 -14.81
C ARG A 94 10.85 33.21 -13.75
N ALA A 95 10.02 33.08 -12.71
CA ALA A 95 9.98 34.02 -11.59
C ALA A 95 11.10 33.80 -10.58
N GLY A 96 11.92 32.75 -10.72
CA GLY A 96 12.96 32.39 -9.77
C GLY A 96 12.45 32.00 -8.38
N LEU A 97 11.19 31.52 -8.29
CA LEU A 97 10.61 31.10 -7.03
C LEU A 97 11.24 29.78 -6.56
N PRO A 98 11.43 29.60 -5.25
CA PRO A 98 11.85 28.32 -4.70
C PRO A 98 10.85 27.23 -5.05
N TYR A 99 11.33 26.08 -5.53
CA TYR A 99 10.49 24.92 -5.79
C TYR A 99 11.16 23.63 -5.37
N MET A 100 10.36 22.65 -5.04
CA MET A 100 10.78 21.31 -4.62
C MET A 100 9.90 20.25 -5.29
N SER A 101 10.44 19.05 -5.37
CA SER A 101 9.64 17.86 -5.64
C SER A 101 8.79 17.48 -4.40
N PHE A 102 7.83 16.58 -4.58
CA PHE A 102 7.06 16.04 -3.46
C PHE A 102 7.94 15.41 -2.37
N PRO A 103 8.88 14.47 -2.67
CA PRO A 103 9.67 13.84 -1.62
C PRO A 103 10.65 14.82 -0.94
N ASP A 104 11.25 15.74 -1.67
CA ASP A 104 12.10 16.78 -1.07
C ASP A 104 11.33 17.69 -0.10
N ALA A 105 10.11 18.08 -0.51
CA ALA A 105 9.25 18.89 0.34
C ALA A 105 8.77 18.12 1.58
N LEU A 106 8.42 16.85 1.44
CA LEU A 106 8.05 15.98 2.57
C LEU A 106 9.20 15.85 3.55
N PHE A 107 10.42 15.57 3.05
CA PHE A 107 11.61 15.49 3.88
C PHE A 107 11.87 16.80 4.62
N ALA A 108 11.96 17.91 3.88
CA ALA A 108 12.32 19.23 4.44
C ALA A 108 11.29 19.78 5.42
N LEU A 109 9.99 19.54 5.16
CA LEU A 109 8.89 20.12 5.94
C LEU A 109 8.42 19.23 7.08
N ALA A 110 8.66 17.89 7.02
CA ALA A 110 8.03 16.98 7.96
C ALA A 110 8.93 15.90 8.56
N MET A 111 10.00 15.47 7.86
CA MET A 111 10.77 14.28 8.26
C MET A 111 12.14 14.60 8.88
N ARG A 112 12.74 15.76 8.57
CA ARG A 112 14.14 16.08 8.89
C ARG A 112 14.52 15.83 10.36
N ASP A 113 13.65 16.25 11.27
CA ASP A 113 13.90 16.19 12.72
C ASP A 113 13.24 14.96 13.38
N LYS A 114 12.86 13.96 12.58
CA LYS A 114 12.22 12.73 13.04
C LYS A 114 13.11 11.52 12.72
N ARG A 115 12.95 10.43 13.47
CA ARG A 115 13.46 9.13 13.07
C ARG A 115 12.63 8.59 11.92
N ARG A 116 13.24 8.37 10.78
CA ARG A 116 12.61 8.05 9.51
C ARG A 116 12.53 6.54 9.33
N ILE A 117 11.30 6.02 9.41
CA ILE A 117 10.98 4.63 9.15
C ILE A 117 10.39 4.55 7.75
N VAL A 118 11.19 4.09 6.78
CA VAL A 118 10.79 4.02 5.37
C VAL A 118 10.47 2.57 5.01
N VAL A 119 9.29 2.32 4.45
CA VAL A 119 8.89 0.99 3.99
C VAL A 119 8.87 0.97 2.47
N ALA A 120 9.85 0.31 1.88
CA ALA A 120 10.03 0.15 0.45
C ALA A 120 9.76 -1.30 0.00
N GLY A 121 9.63 -1.50 -1.30
CA GLY A 121 9.39 -2.82 -1.91
C GLY A 121 8.31 -2.75 -2.99
N THR A 122 8.23 -3.76 -3.85
CA THR A 122 7.23 -3.81 -4.92
C THR A 122 5.82 -3.99 -4.34
N HIS A 123 5.65 -4.90 -3.38
CA HIS A 123 4.38 -5.22 -2.75
C HIS A 123 4.45 -5.03 -1.23
N GLY A 124 3.30 -4.89 -0.57
CA GLY A 124 3.22 -4.83 0.89
C GLY A 124 3.49 -3.46 1.53
N LYS A 125 4.05 -2.48 0.81
CA LYS A 125 4.40 -1.14 1.34
C LYS A 125 3.32 -0.52 2.21
N THR A 126 2.16 -0.24 1.63
CA THR A 126 1.03 0.46 2.30
C THR A 126 0.57 -0.26 3.56
N THR A 127 0.44 -1.58 3.48
CA THR A 127 -0.01 -2.41 4.61
C THR A 127 1.01 -2.40 5.74
N THR A 128 2.30 -2.62 5.43
CA THR A 128 3.38 -2.63 6.42
C THR A 128 3.55 -1.25 7.05
N THR A 129 3.56 -0.17 6.25
CA THR A 129 3.62 1.21 6.76
C THR A 129 2.48 1.48 7.74
N THR A 130 1.26 1.05 7.39
CA THR A 130 0.10 1.21 8.27
C THR A 130 0.21 0.36 9.53
N MET A 131 0.68 -0.88 9.44
CA MET A 131 0.90 -1.75 10.61
C MET A 131 1.91 -1.14 11.57
N VAL A 132 3.03 -0.62 11.06
CA VAL A 132 4.05 0.07 11.87
C VAL A 132 3.46 1.31 12.54
N ALA A 133 2.77 2.17 11.78
CA ALA A 133 2.17 3.40 12.32
C ALA A 133 1.09 3.11 13.38
N SER A 134 0.20 2.13 13.13
CA SER A 134 -0.85 1.69 14.08
C SER A 134 -0.23 1.11 15.35
N MET A 135 0.74 0.22 15.22
CA MET A 135 1.45 -0.38 16.36
C MET A 135 2.14 0.68 17.23
N LEU A 136 2.91 1.58 16.65
CA LEU A 136 3.58 2.66 17.36
C LEU A 136 2.56 3.60 18.05
N HIS A 137 1.44 3.89 17.39
CA HIS A 137 0.34 4.67 17.98
C HIS A 137 -0.24 3.99 19.21
N HIS A 138 -0.56 2.70 19.14
CA HIS A 138 -1.11 1.94 20.27
C HIS A 138 -0.13 1.69 21.41
N LEU A 139 1.18 1.81 21.14
CA LEU A 139 2.25 1.80 22.12
C LEU A 139 2.54 3.20 22.72
N GLY A 140 1.71 4.21 22.40
CA GLY A 140 1.83 5.56 22.93
C GLY A 140 2.96 6.40 22.35
N ARG A 141 3.57 5.96 21.20
CA ARG A 141 4.67 6.67 20.55
C ARG A 141 4.24 7.89 19.73
N ASP A 142 2.94 8.03 19.46
CA ASP A 142 2.36 9.14 18.69
C ASP A 142 3.12 9.47 17.37
N PRO A 143 3.27 8.51 16.44
CA PRO A 143 4.05 8.70 15.23
C PRO A 143 3.39 9.69 14.27
N SER A 144 4.23 10.40 13.50
CA SER A 144 3.81 11.03 12.25
C SER A 144 3.85 9.99 11.13
N PHE A 145 3.00 10.14 10.11
CA PHE A 145 3.07 9.28 8.93
C PHE A 145 2.52 9.94 7.66
N LEU A 146 2.96 9.43 6.51
CA LEU A 146 2.34 9.65 5.21
C LEU A 146 2.29 8.32 4.45
N ILE A 147 1.07 7.89 4.13
CA ILE A 147 0.76 6.56 3.58
C ILE A 147 0.00 6.72 2.26
N GLY A 148 0.31 5.91 1.25
CA GLY A 148 -0.32 5.95 -0.08
C GLY A 148 -1.79 5.46 -0.11
N GLY A 149 -2.29 4.92 1.00
CA GLY A 149 -3.68 4.52 1.22
C GLY A 149 -4.30 5.26 2.41
N ILE A 150 -5.56 5.00 2.69
CA ILE A 150 -6.27 5.54 3.85
C ILE A 150 -6.39 4.44 4.90
N PRO A 151 -5.60 4.48 6.00
CA PRO A 151 -5.79 3.58 7.13
C PRO A 151 -7.19 3.78 7.73
N VAL A 152 -7.90 2.67 7.96
CA VAL A 152 -9.28 2.72 8.47
C VAL A 152 -9.33 3.39 9.84
N GLU A 153 -8.38 3.09 10.70
CA GLU A 153 -8.27 3.60 12.06
C GLU A 153 -8.09 5.13 12.14
N PHE A 154 -7.32 5.71 11.22
CA PHE A 154 -6.97 7.12 11.25
C PHE A 154 -7.87 8.00 10.36
N GLY A 155 -8.52 7.41 9.36
CA GLY A 155 -9.42 8.09 8.43
C GLY A 155 -8.74 9.00 7.40
N ASP A 156 -7.46 9.32 7.59
CA ASP A 156 -6.63 10.15 6.70
C ASP A 156 -5.34 9.41 6.31
N SER A 157 -4.81 9.74 5.13
CA SER A 157 -3.55 9.17 4.61
C SER A 157 -2.28 9.77 5.24
N PHE A 158 -2.42 10.71 6.18
CA PHE A 158 -1.33 11.33 6.90
C PHE A 158 -1.71 11.65 8.35
N ARG A 159 -0.70 11.80 9.18
CA ARG A 159 -0.80 12.29 10.55
C ARG A 159 0.42 13.11 10.91
N ASP A 160 0.23 14.19 11.63
CA ASP A 160 1.28 14.98 12.27
C ASP A 160 1.27 14.65 13.77
N GLY A 161 2.01 13.63 14.17
CA GLY A 161 2.14 13.18 15.56
C GLY A 161 3.24 13.93 16.31
N GLY A 162 3.10 14.01 17.64
CA GLY A 162 4.08 14.66 18.52
C GLY A 162 5.33 13.80 18.81
N GLY A 163 5.33 12.50 18.47
CA GLY A 163 6.42 11.59 18.74
C GLY A 163 7.64 11.76 17.85
N GLU A 164 8.67 10.96 18.11
CA GLU A 164 9.95 11.02 17.39
C GLU A 164 9.92 10.37 16.01
N ASP A 165 8.94 9.49 15.75
CA ASP A 165 8.92 8.64 14.57
C ASP A 165 8.14 9.28 13.42
N PHE A 166 8.65 9.14 12.19
CA PHE A 166 7.94 9.41 10.95
C PHE A 166 7.93 8.15 10.08
N VAL A 167 6.75 7.58 9.84
CA VAL A 167 6.58 6.36 9.05
C VAL A 167 6.09 6.71 7.66
N VAL A 168 6.79 6.28 6.60
CA VAL A 168 6.46 6.65 5.22
C VAL A 168 6.64 5.49 4.24
N GLU A 169 5.83 5.47 3.19
CA GLU A 169 6.04 4.56 2.06
C GLU A 169 7.19 5.03 1.18
N GLY A 170 8.16 4.16 0.97
CA GLY A 170 9.24 4.33 0.00
C GLY A 170 8.81 3.87 -1.39
N ASP A 171 8.32 4.81 -2.20
CA ASP A 171 7.83 4.54 -3.55
C ASP A 171 9.00 4.58 -4.55
N GLU A 172 9.06 3.57 -5.43
CA GLU A 172 10.07 3.42 -6.48
C GLU A 172 9.80 4.25 -7.74
N TYR A 173 8.67 4.95 -7.81
CA TYR A 173 8.37 5.86 -8.93
C TYR A 173 9.29 7.07 -8.96
N ASP A 174 9.55 7.58 -10.19
CA ASP A 174 10.29 8.82 -10.40
C ASP A 174 9.62 10.03 -9.71
N THR A 175 10.47 11.00 -9.36
CA THR A 175 10.14 12.08 -8.42
C THR A 175 9.43 13.25 -9.10
N ALA A 176 9.97 13.75 -10.22
CA ALA A 176 9.44 14.89 -10.95
C ALA A 176 9.98 14.94 -12.40
N PHE A 177 9.50 15.88 -13.21
CA PHE A 177 10.05 16.06 -14.57
C PHE A 177 11.51 16.52 -14.59
N PHE A 178 11.97 17.17 -13.53
CA PHE A 178 13.33 17.68 -13.35
C PHE A 178 14.23 16.73 -12.52
N ASP A 179 13.63 15.71 -11.91
CA ASP A 179 14.35 14.69 -11.16
C ASP A 179 13.72 13.32 -11.46
N LYS A 180 14.51 12.43 -12.04
CA LYS A 180 14.09 11.08 -12.47
C LYS A 180 14.56 9.98 -11.54
N THR A 181 15.04 10.33 -10.36
CA THR A 181 15.37 9.37 -9.32
C THR A 181 14.12 8.86 -8.60
N PRO A 182 14.12 7.61 -8.08
CA PRO A 182 13.05 7.09 -7.24
C PRO A 182 12.80 7.94 -5.99
N LYS A 183 11.53 8.13 -5.61
CA LYS A 183 11.15 8.97 -4.46
C LYS A 183 11.79 8.52 -3.16
N PHE A 184 11.97 7.22 -2.93
CA PHE A 184 12.56 6.70 -1.69
C PHE A 184 14.01 7.16 -1.47
N LEU A 185 14.73 7.58 -2.51
CA LEU A 185 16.11 8.07 -2.39
C LEU A 185 16.23 9.44 -1.68
N HIS A 186 15.11 10.14 -1.51
CA HIS A 186 15.02 11.45 -0.87
C HIS A 186 14.67 11.39 0.62
N TYR A 187 14.38 10.22 1.18
CA TYR A 187 13.85 10.09 2.54
C TYR A 187 14.90 9.85 3.61
N GLU A 188 16.15 9.54 3.21
CA GLU A 188 17.28 9.31 4.13
C GLU A 188 16.88 8.43 5.35
N PRO A 189 16.48 7.16 5.17
CA PRO A 189 15.94 6.34 6.23
C PRO A 189 16.96 6.05 7.35
N ASP A 190 16.50 6.11 8.61
CA ASP A 190 17.22 5.56 9.75
C ASP A 190 16.90 4.06 9.90
N LEU A 191 15.62 3.70 9.66
CA LEU A 191 15.13 2.32 9.59
C LEU A 191 14.47 2.11 8.22
N LEU A 192 14.96 1.14 7.46
CA LEU A 192 14.47 0.79 6.13
C LEU A 192 13.87 -0.61 6.15
N VAL A 193 12.63 -0.76 5.71
CA VAL A 193 12.02 -2.08 5.44
C VAL A 193 12.01 -2.33 3.95
N ILE A 194 12.47 -3.51 3.52
CA ILE A 194 12.33 -3.99 2.14
C ILE A 194 11.44 -5.23 2.14
N THR A 195 10.21 -5.06 1.63
CA THR A 195 9.18 -6.11 1.67
C THR A 195 9.29 -7.11 0.53
N SER A 196 9.58 -6.64 -0.68
CA SER A 196 9.75 -7.47 -1.88
C SER A 196 10.48 -6.69 -2.97
N VAL A 197 11.14 -7.40 -3.90
CA VAL A 197 11.76 -6.81 -5.09
C VAL A 197 11.39 -7.67 -6.29
N GLU A 198 10.41 -7.20 -7.06
CA GLU A 198 9.90 -7.85 -8.27
C GLU A 198 9.83 -6.84 -9.42
N PHE A 199 9.72 -7.34 -10.66
CA PHE A 199 9.55 -6.46 -11.80
C PHE A 199 8.12 -5.94 -11.87
N ASP A 200 7.95 -4.64 -11.67
CA ASP A 200 6.72 -3.88 -11.92
C ASP A 200 7.10 -2.51 -12.53
N HIS A 201 6.12 -1.65 -12.76
CA HIS A 201 6.33 -0.29 -13.29
C HIS A 201 7.13 -0.27 -14.59
N ALA A 202 6.71 -1.10 -15.56
CA ALA A 202 7.35 -1.25 -16.87
C ALA A 202 7.34 0.03 -17.74
N ASP A 203 6.70 1.09 -17.30
CA ASP A 203 6.79 2.45 -17.84
C ASP A 203 8.07 3.18 -17.42
N ILE A 204 8.69 2.79 -16.29
CA ILE A 204 9.90 3.40 -15.73
C ILE A 204 11.09 2.45 -15.82
N TYR A 205 10.87 1.18 -15.42
CA TYR A 205 11.91 0.16 -15.39
C TYR A 205 11.89 -0.72 -16.65
N ARG A 206 13.08 -1.06 -17.17
CA ARG A 206 13.23 -1.92 -18.36
C ARG A 206 13.05 -3.39 -18.02
N ASP A 207 13.62 -3.79 -16.88
CA ASP A 207 13.73 -5.18 -16.43
C ASP A 207 13.89 -5.22 -14.89
N LEU A 208 13.96 -6.44 -14.33
CA LEU A 208 14.16 -6.66 -12.90
C LEU A 208 15.51 -6.13 -12.40
N ASP A 209 16.57 -6.23 -13.21
CA ASP A 209 17.89 -5.75 -12.80
C ASP A 209 17.92 -4.24 -12.64
N HIS A 210 17.18 -3.50 -13.46
CA HIS A 210 17.02 -2.05 -13.31
C HIS A 210 16.23 -1.71 -12.03
N VAL A 211 15.22 -2.50 -11.65
CA VAL A 211 14.54 -2.36 -10.34
C VAL A 211 15.51 -2.63 -9.20
N LYS A 212 16.25 -3.75 -9.25
CA LYS A 212 17.25 -4.11 -8.24
C LYS A 212 18.31 -3.04 -8.04
N GLU A 213 18.76 -2.39 -9.12
CA GLU A 213 19.75 -1.30 -9.05
C GLU A 213 19.22 -0.09 -8.28
N ALA A 214 17.95 0.26 -8.45
CA ALA A 214 17.33 1.33 -7.68
C ALA A 214 17.31 0.99 -6.17
N PHE A 215 16.96 -0.25 -5.81
CA PHE A 215 16.98 -0.70 -4.41
C PHE A 215 18.41 -0.80 -3.85
N ARG A 216 19.40 -1.29 -4.60
CA ARG A 216 20.81 -1.29 -4.19
C ARG A 216 21.29 0.14 -3.90
N THR A 217 20.89 1.10 -4.75
CA THR A 217 21.21 2.52 -4.55
C THR A 217 20.60 3.05 -3.24
N LEU A 218 19.37 2.67 -2.90
CA LEU A 218 18.74 3.02 -1.63
C LEU A 218 19.49 2.40 -0.45
N VAL A 219 19.78 1.09 -0.50
CA VAL A 219 20.51 0.38 0.55
C VAL A 219 21.91 0.96 0.75
N ALA A 220 22.63 1.28 -0.32
CA ALA A 220 23.97 1.86 -0.26
C ALA A 220 24.02 3.27 0.39
N ARG A 221 22.88 3.98 0.44
CA ARG A 221 22.75 5.28 1.11
C ARG A 221 22.37 5.20 2.58
N MET A 222 22.14 3.98 3.11
CA MET A 222 21.86 3.82 4.54
C MET A 222 23.05 4.33 5.38
N PRO A 223 22.79 5.05 6.48
CA PRO A 223 23.84 5.40 7.41
C PRO A 223 24.39 4.14 8.11
N ALA A 224 25.65 4.18 8.53
CA ALA A 224 26.33 3.01 9.14
C ALA A 224 25.65 2.54 10.44
N ASP A 225 24.98 3.42 11.15
CA ASP A 225 24.17 3.14 12.35
C ASP A 225 22.68 2.90 12.05
N GLY A 226 22.30 2.93 10.77
CA GLY A 226 20.96 2.57 10.32
C GLY A 226 20.70 1.08 10.35
N ILE A 227 19.45 0.68 10.11
CA ILE A 227 19.05 -0.74 10.09
C ILE A 227 18.15 -1.01 8.89
N VAL A 228 18.45 -2.06 8.14
CA VAL A 228 17.61 -2.59 7.07
C VAL A 228 16.89 -3.84 7.56
N PHE A 229 15.55 -3.82 7.57
CA PHE A 229 14.70 -4.99 7.76
C PHE A 229 14.38 -5.58 6.39
N ALA A 230 14.73 -6.84 6.15
CA ALA A 230 14.69 -7.43 4.82
C ALA A 230 13.97 -8.79 4.79
N ALA A 231 13.01 -8.96 3.89
CA ALA A 231 12.32 -10.24 3.65
C ALA A 231 13.26 -11.18 2.85
N THR A 232 14.33 -11.65 3.45
CA THR A 232 15.43 -12.34 2.77
C THR A 232 15.10 -13.73 2.22
N ASP A 233 13.95 -14.30 2.57
CA ASP A 233 13.44 -15.52 1.92
C ASP A 233 13.04 -15.26 0.45
N GLN A 234 12.93 -14.00 0.05
CA GLN A 234 12.72 -13.58 -1.33
C GLN A 234 14.07 -13.27 -1.98
N GLU A 235 14.44 -14.01 -3.04
CA GLU A 235 15.73 -13.87 -3.72
C GLU A 235 16.06 -12.44 -4.14
N GLY A 236 15.08 -11.70 -4.68
CA GLY A 236 15.26 -10.31 -5.08
C GLY A 236 15.65 -9.38 -3.92
N VAL A 237 15.11 -9.63 -2.71
CA VAL A 237 15.44 -8.87 -1.50
C VAL A 237 16.83 -9.24 -0.99
N ALA A 238 17.13 -10.55 -0.87
CA ALA A 238 18.45 -11.01 -0.42
C ALA A 238 19.58 -10.46 -1.29
N ASP A 239 19.34 -10.34 -2.61
CA ASP A 239 20.31 -9.82 -3.57
C ASP A 239 20.60 -8.32 -3.34
N VAL A 240 19.57 -7.49 -3.11
CA VAL A 240 19.76 -6.04 -2.99
C VAL A 240 20.33 -5.59 -1.65
N VAL A 241 20.23 -6.40 -0.59
CA VAL A 241 20.76 -6.07 0.74
C VAL A 241 22.14 -6.68 1.03
N ARG A 242 22.69 -7.47 0.12
CA ARG A 242 23.95 -8.22 0.31
C ARG A 242 25.11 -7.34 0.77
N ASP A 243 25.24 -6.16 0.15
CA ASP A 243 26.34 -5.22 0.39
C ASP A 243 25.90 -4.00 1.21
N ALA A 244 24.90 -4.16 2.10
CA ALA A 244 24.42 -3.09 2.94
C ALA A 244 25.53 -2.55 3.86
N PRO A 245 25.70 -1.21 3.98
CA PRO A 245 26.73 -0.62 4.82
C PRO A 245 26.39 -0.65 6.33
N CYS A 246 25.22 -1.16 6.70
CA CYS A 246 24.66 -1.16 8.05
C CYS A 246 24.12 -2.56 8.43
N ARG A 247 23.60 -2.69 9.64
CA ARG A 247 22.96 -3.93 10.11
C ARG A 247 21.76 -4.29 9.23
N VAL A 248 21.71 -5.56 8.80
CA VAL A 248 20.55 -6.16 8.15
C VAL A 248 19.88 -7.11 9.14
N VAL A 249 18.59 -6.92 9.37
CA VAL A 249 17.72 -7.76 10.19
C VAL A 249 16.80 -8.52 9.24
N SER A 250 16.95 -9.81 9.14
CA SER A 250 16.12 -10.64 8.27
C SER A 250 14.79 -11.00 8.92
N TYR A 251 13.71 -10.99 8.13
CA TYR A 251 12.39 -11.43 8.56
C TYR A 251 11.70 -12.27 7.49
N GLY A 252 10.77 -13.13 7.91
CA GLY A 252 10.01 -13.96 7.01
C GLY A 252 8.94 -14.77 7.74
N VAL A 253 8.24 -15.63 6.99
CA VAL A 253 7.22 -16.55 7.52
C VAL A 253 7.44 -17.95 6.95
N ASP A 254 7.18 -18.95 7.78
CA ASP A 254 7.18 -20.34 7.32
C ASP A 254 6.09 -20.51 6.25
N ARG A 255 6.46 -21.19 5.17
CA ARG A 255 5.55 -21.58 4.09
C ARG A 255 5.53 -23.09 3.99
N ASP A 256 4.48 -23.65 3.39
CA ASP A 256 4.31 -25.10 3.25
C ASP A 256 5.56 -25.77 2.66
N GLY A 257 6.19 -26.63 3.46
CA GLY A 257 7.41 -27.36 3.11
C GLY A 257 8.70 -26.54 3.06
N ALA A 258 8.67 -25.25 3.41
CA ALA A 258 9.83 -24.37 3.40
C ALA A 258 9.86 -23.45 4.63
N PRO A 259 10.50 -23.86 5.73
CA PRO A 259 10.67 -23.01 6.90
C PRO A 259 11.57 -21.80 6.56
N SER A 260 11.19 -20.63 7.03
CA SER A 260 12.00 -19.41 6.91
C SER A 260 13.33 -19.57 7.65
N GLN A 261 14.40 -19.02 7.07
CA GLN A 261 15.73 -18.95 7.70
C GLN A 261 16.00 -17.57 8.32
N ALA A 262 15.00 -16.71 8.34
CA ALA A 262 15.14 -15.35 8.83
C ALA A 262 15.34 -15.29 10.36
N GLU A 263 15.95 -14.20 10.85
CA GLU A 263 16.15 -13.90 12.27
C GLU A 263 14.81 -13.75 13.01
N TYR A 264 13.86 -13.00 12.41
CA TYR A 264 12.49 -12.86 12.91
C TYR A 264 11.55 -13.69 12.07
N ARG A 265 10.89 -14.68 12.66
CA ARG A 265 10.05 -15.63 11.90
C ARG A 265 8.64 -15.70 12.40
N GLY A 266 7.69 -15.65 11.47
CA GLY A 266 6.33 -16.07 11.70
C GLY A 266 6.18 -17.57 11.46
N THR A 267 5.89 -18.34 12.51
CA THR A 267 5.69 -19.79 12.43
C THR A 267 4.25 -20.16 12.73
N SER A 268 3.81 -21.37 12.37
CA SER A 268 2.45 -21.87 12.64
C SER A 268 1.36 -20.89 12.15
N VAL A 269 1.54 -20.34 10.95
CA VAL A 269 0.59 -19.37 10.38
C VAL A 269 -0.74 -20.04 10.11
N THR A 270 -1.81 -19.44 10.62
CA THR A 270 -3.20 -19.87 10.39
C THR A 270 -4.04 -18.72 9.86
N VAL A 271 -4.75 -18.93 8.75
CA VAL A 271 -5.62 -17.93 8.14
C VAL A 271 -7.07 -18.39 8.23
N GLY A 272 -7.97 -17.47 8.50
CA GLY A 272 -9.39 -17.80 8.60
C GLY A 272 -10.28 -16.56 8.77
N PRO A 273 -11.56 -16.77 9.11
CA PRO A 273 -12.52 -15.67 9.27
C PRO A 273 -12.17 -14.64 10.34
N HIS A 274 -11.23 -14.97 11.21
CA HIS A 274 -10.71 -14.10 12.27
C HIS A 274 -9.51 -13.22 11.84
N GLY A 275 -9.04 -13.41 10.61
CA GLY A 275 -7.77 -12.83 10.15
C GLY A 275 -6.66 -13.86 10.15
N THR A 276 -5.45 -13.47 10.52
CA THR A 276 -4.26 -14.33 10.55
C THR A 276 -3.69 -14.41 11.96
N GLY A 277 -3.42 -15.64 12.43
CA GLY A 277 -2.70 -15.94 13.65
C GLY A 277 -1.38 -16.61 13.35
N PHE A 278 -0.32 -16.31 14.14
CA PHE A 278 0.99 -16.94 14.02
C PHE A 278 1.77 -16.82 15.31
N GLN A 279 2.85 -17.61 15.44
CA GLN A 279 3.86 -17.43 16.47
C GLN A 279 5.02 -16.61 15.90
N LEU A 280 5.31 -15.45 16.48
CA LEU A 280 6.54 -14.72 16.20
C LEU A 280 7.67 -15.36 16.98
N THR A 281 8.70 -15.87 16.33
CA THR A 281 9.94 -16.33 16.94
C THR A 281 11.06 -15.36 16.63
N LEU A 282 11.86 -15.04 17.64
CA LEU A 282 12.98 -14.10 17.53
C LEU A 282 14.11 -14.51 18.49
N PRO A 283 15.38 -14.19 18.15
CA PRO A 283 16.53 -14.54 18.97
C PRO A 283 16.62 -13.67 20.22
N ARG A 284 17.09 -14.27 21.31
CA ARG A 284 17.50 -13.62 22.55
C ARG A 284 18.83 -14.23 23.03
N GLU A 285 19.49 -13.60 24.01
CA GLU A 285 20.73 -14.10 24.58
C GLU A 285 20.55 -15.48 25.20
N ASP A 286 19.39 -15.75 25.77
CA ASP A 286 19.03 -17.03 26.44
C ASP A 286 18.34 -18.04 25.49
N GLY A 287 18.22 -17.74 24.19
CA GLY A 287 17.64 -18.64 23.18
C GLY A 287 16.59 -17.99 22.27
N LEU A 288 15.70 -18.82 21.71
CA LEU A 288 14.59 -18.34 20.88
C LEU A 288 13.36 -18.08 21.74
N HIS A 289 12.85 -16.86 21.68
CA HIS A 289 11.58 -16.51 22.30
C HIS A 289 10.44 -16.56 21.27
N ALA A 290 9.23 -16.90 21.74
CA ALA A 290 8.04 -16.98 20.91
C ALA A 290 6.88 -16.18 21.50
N PHE A 291 6.20 -15.41 20.64
CA PHE A 291 5.05 -14.59 21.01
C PHE A 291 3.88 -14.92 20.09
N GLY A 292 2.69 -15.16 20.65
CA GLY A 292 1.47 -15.31 19.86
C GLY A 292 1.00 -13.96 19.30
N VAL A 293 0.72 -13.92 18.01
CA VAL A 293 0.27 -12.72 17.30
C VAL A 293 -1.01 -13.02 16.55
N GLY A 294 -2.00 -12.15 16.70
CA GLY A 294 -3.22 -12.16 15.90
C GLY A 294 -3.43 -10.83 15.20
N ILE A 295 -3.67 -10.85 13.90
CA ILE A 295 -3.99 -9.67 13.10
C ILE A 295 -5.30 -9.86 12.34
N ARG A 296 -6.05 -8.78 12.15
CA ARG A 296 -7.31 -8.79 11.41
C ARG A 296 -7.12 -9.04 9.91
N ALA A 297 -5.97 -8.65 9.37
CA ALA A 297 -5.62 -8.85 7.95
C ALA A 297 -5.41 -10.34 7.64
N ALA A 298 -6.05 -10.85 6.59
CA ALA A 298 -5.94 -12.24 6.19
C ALA A 298 -4.77 -12.48 5.22
N GLY A 299 -4.16 -13.66 5.33
CA GLY A 299 -3.14 -14.16 4.40
C GLY A 299 -1.72 -14.19 4.97
N HIS A 300 -0.93 -15.17 4.50
CA HIS A 300 0.46 -15.36 4.89
C HIS A 300 1.34 -14.12 4.65
N PHE A 301 1.10 -13.40 3.55
CA PHE A 301 1.80 -12.15 3.25
C PHE A 301 1.54 -11.04 4.28
N ASN A 302 0.36 -11.03 4.91
CA ASN A 302 0.06 -10.09 5.99
C ASN A 302 0.70 -10.51 7.32
N ALA A 303 0.89 -11.80 7.56
CA ALA A 303 1.75 -12.25 8.65
C ALA A 303 3.20 -11.77 8.46
N GLU A 304 3.75 -11.88 7.25
CA GLU A 304 5.10 -11.40 6.92
C GLU A 304 5.22 -9.88 7.13
N ASN A 305 4.22 -9.08 6.68
CA ASN A 305 4.16 -7.64 6.95
C ASN A 305 4.12 -7.32 8.47
N ALA A 306 3.40 -8.13 9.25
CA ALA A 306 3.32 -7.97 10.70
C ALA A 306 4.64 -8.37 11.40
N VAL A 307 5.34 -9.39 10.91
CA VAL A 307 6.68 -9.76 11.42
C VAL A 307 7.65 -8.60 11.22
N ALA A 308 7.64 -7.92 10.07
CA ALA A 308 8.45 -6.73 9.82
C ALA A 308 8.15 -5.61 10.84
N ALA A 309 6.87 -5.32 11.10
CA ALA A 309 6.48 -4.30 12.07
C ALA A 309 6.94 -4.66 13.50
N LEU A 310 6.81 -5.94 13.88
CA LEU A 310 7.22 -6.42 15.19
C LEU A 310 8.76 -6.46 15.35
N ALA A 311 9.50 -6.75 14.28
CA ALA A 311 10.96 -6.64 14.28
C ALA A 311 11.42 -5.19 14.52
N ILE A 312 10.73 -4.20 13.95
CA ILE A 312 10.96 -2.78 14.25
C ILE A 312 10.70 -2.49 15.73
N ALA A 313 9.58 -2.97 16.29
CA ALA A 313 9.25 -2.78 17.71
C ALA A 313 10.35 -3.30 18.63
N ASP A 314 10.87 -4.49 18.34
CA ASP A 314 11.93 -5.11 19.11
C ASP A 314 13.24 -4.33 19.05
N VAL A 315 13.66 -3.94 17.87
CA VAL A 315 14.87 -3.11 17.65
C VAL A 315 14.75 -1.74 18.34
N LEU A 316 13.54 -1.18 18.41
CA LEU A 316 13.26 0.05 19.16
C LEU A 316 13.17 -0.16 20.68
N GLY A 317 13.39 -1.39 21.18
CA GLY A 317 13.32 -1.73 22.61
C GLY A 317 11.90 -1.66 23.18
N LEU A 318 10.87 -1.81 22.34
CA LEU A 318 9.48 -1.76 22.79
C LEU A 318 9.06 -3.12 23.39
N PRO A 319 8.16 -3.15 24.38
CA PRO A 319 7.72 -4.39 25.01
C PRO A 319 6.98 -5.29 24.01
N MET A 320 7.51 -6.46 23.71
CA MET A 320 7.01 -7.35 22.65
C MET A 320 5.60 -7.88 22.89
N LEU A 321 5.20 -8.10 24.15
CA LEU A 321 3.82 -8.48 24.48
C LEU A 321 2.82 -7.37 24.13
N GLU A 322 3.17 -6.14 24.47
CA GLU A 322 2.34 -4.97 24.16
C GLU A 322 2.32 -4.70 22.65
N ALA A 323 3.46 -4.89 21.97
CA ALA A 323 3.56 -4.78 20.51
C ALA A 323 2.69 -5.83 19.82
N SER A 324 2.73 -7.09 20.27
CA SER A 324 1.85 -8.15 19.76
C SER A 324 0.37 -7.86 20.00
N ALA A 325 0.02 -7.33 21.19
CA ALA A 325 -1.35 -6.91 21.48
C ALA A 325 -1.79 -5.68 20.65
N ALA A 326 -0.87 -4.76 20.36
CA ALA A 326 -1.14 -3.61 19.50
C ALA A 326 -1.45 -4.03 18.05
N MET A 327 -0.79 -5.07 17.53
CA MET A 327 -1.07 -5.60 16.20
C MET A 327 -2.52 -6.08 16.04
N ALA A 328 -3.14 -6.59 17.10
CA ALA A 328 -4.54 -7.00 17.10
C ALA A 328 -5.53 -5.82 16.90
N LYS A 329 -5.10 -4.59 17.19
CA LYS A 329 -5.91 -3.37 17.03
C LYS A 329 -5.84 -2.79 15.62
N TYR A 330 -4.92 -3.27 14.78
CA TYR A 330 -4.84 -2.88 13.38
C TYR A 330 -6.16 -3.10 12.64
N GLN A 331 -6.71 -2.06 12.02
CA GLN A 331 -8.04 -2.09 11.40
C GLN A 331 -8.01 -2.25 9.87
N GLY A 332 -6.82 -2.29 9.27
CA GLY A 332 -6.66 -2.39 7.83
C GLY A 332 -6.54 -1.03 7.12
N VAL A 333 -6.47 -1.13 5.81
CA VAL A 333 -6.38 0.01 4.87
C VAL A 333 -7.52 -0.11 3.88
N LYS A 334 -8.14 1.01 3.51
CA LYS A 334 -9.16 1.02 2.45
C LYS A 334 -8.58 0.43 1.17
N ARG A 335 -9.41 -0.36 0.48
CA ARG A 335 -9.04 -1.05 -0.75
C ARG A 335 -7.89 -2.08 -0.60
N ARG A 336 -7.68 -2.64 0.60
CA ARG A 336 -6.81 -3.78 0.87
C ARG A 336 -7.63 -4.86 1.57
N MET A 337 -8.23 -5.77 0.79
CA MET A 337 -9.20 -6.78 1.27
C MET A 337 -10.33 -6.14 2.10
N GLU A 338 -10.73 -4.92 1.72
CA GLU A 338 -11.78 -4.15 2.38
C GLU A 338 -13.16 -4.75 2.07
N VAL A 339 -13.90 -5.13 3.11
CA VAL A 339 -15.31 -5.50 2.93
C VAL A 339 -16.12 -4.22 2.70
N ARG A 340 -16.59 -4.02 1.47
CA ARG A 340 -17.41 -2.86 1.09
C ARG A 340 -18.85 -2.98 1.59
N GLY A 341 -19.30 -4.21 1.79
CA GLY A 341 -20.64 -4.48 2.28
C GLY A 341 -21.11 -5.89 1.99
N VAL A 342 -22.36 -6.14 2.40
CA VAL A 342 -23.13 -7.35 2.07
C VAL A 342 -24.40 -6.91 1.33
N ALA A 343 -24.79 -7.65 0.30
CA ALA A 343 -26.08 -7.48 -0.39
C ALA A 343 -26.63 -8.85 -0.79
N ARG A 344 -27.89 -9.12 -0.52
CA ARG A 344 -28.54 -10.41 -0.79
C ARG A 344 -27.73 -11.62 -0.24
N GLY A 345 -27.02 -11.43 0.90
CA GLY A 345 -26.14 -12.46 1.47
C GLY A 345 -24.83 -12.69 0.71
N VAL A 346 -24.51 -11.87 -0.29
CA VAL A 346 -23.23 -11.85 -1.02
C VAL A 346 -22.29 -10.83 -0.37
N VAL A 347 -21.07 -11.24 -0.03
CA VAL A 347 -20.03 -10.35 0.50
C VAL A 347 -19.27 -9.71 -0.65
N VAL A 348 -19.18 -8.38 -0.67
CA VAL A 348 -18.43 -7.63 -1.70
C VAL A 348 -17.16 -7.06 -1.09
N VAL A 349 -16.02 -7.41 -1.69
CA VAL A 349 -14.66 -7.06 -1.21
C VAL A 349 -13.93 -6.24 -2.27
N ASP A 350 -13.23 -5.18 -1.83
CA ASP A 350 -12.39 -4.30 -2.67
C ASP A 350 -10.90 -4.57 -2.37
N ASP A 351 -10.12 -4.81 -3.41
CA ASP A 351 -8.68 -4.97 -3.30
C ASP A 351 -7.94 -4.22 -4.41
N PHE A 352 -6.80 -3.65 -4.08
CA PHE A 352 -5.97 -2.88 -4.99
C PHE A 352 -5.04 -3.75 -5.85
N ALA A 353 -5.07 -5.08 -5.70
CA ALA A 353 -4.22 -6.02 -6.42
C ALA A 353 -4.35 -5.85 -7.94
N HIS A 354 -3.21 -5.71 -8.60
CA HIS A 354 -3.14 -5.54 -10.05
C HIS A 354 -1.90 -6.22 -10.67
N HIS A 355 -0.89 -6.58 -9.88
CA HIS A 355 0.24 -7.42 -10.29
C HIS A 355 -0.10 -8.90 -10.08
N PRO A 356 0.39 -9.85 -10.90
CA PRO A 356 0.07 -11.28 -10.75
C PRO A 356 0.33 -11.85 -9.35
N THR A 357 1.47 -11.50 -8.74
CA THR A 357 1.80 -11.89 -7.36
C THR A 357 0.75 -11.38 -6.37
N ALA A 358 0.39 -10.08 -6.45
CA ALA A 358 -0.64 -9.50 -5.60
C ALA A 358 -2.02 -10.14 -5.81
N VAL A 359 -2.41 -10.40 -7.06
CA VAL A 359 -3.67 -11.11 -7.39
C VAL A 359 -3.69 -12.51 -6.78
N THR A 360 -2.59 -13.27 -6.94
CA THR A 360 -2.47 -14.63 -6.38
C THR A 360 -2.72 -14.64 -4.88
N VAL A 361 -2.02 -13.78 -4.14
CA VAL A 361 -2.13 -13.76 -2.67
C VAL A 361 -3.47 -13.21 -2.19
N SER A 362 -4.07 -12.24 -2.91
CA SER A 362 -5.39 -11.69 -2.57
C SER A 362 -6.50 -12.71 -2.80
N VAL A 363 -6.48 -13.46 -3.91
CA VAL A 363 -7.46 -14.51 -4.19
C VAL A 363 -7.36 -15.64 -3.17
N ALA A 364 -6.14 -16.08 -2.82
CA ALA A 364 -5.91 -17.10 -1.79
C ALA A 364 -6.42 -16.63 -0.42
N ALA A 365 -6.05 -15.42 0.01
CA ALA A 365 -6.50 -14.85 1.27
C ALA A 365 -8.03 -14.69 1.36
N ALA A 366 -8.68 -14.30 0.27
CA ALA A 366 -10.15 -14.22 0.21
C ALA A 366 -10.80 -15.60 0.39
N ARG A 367 -10.26 -16.63 -0.26
CA ARG A 367 -10.74 -18.01 -0.12
C ARG A 367 -10.65 -18.48 1.32
N GLU A 368 -9.52 -18.25 1.98
CA GLU A 368 -9.28 -18.71 3.35
C GLU A 368 -10.10 -17.90 4.37
N ARG A 369 -10.18 -16.57 4.20
CA ARG A 369 -10.90 -15.68 5.12
C ARG A 369 -12.41 -15.94 5.11
N PHE A 370 -13.02 -15.98 3.94
CA PHE A 370 -14.48 -15.97 3.85
C PHE A 370 -15.08 -17.38 3.79
N ARG A 371 -14.27 -18.42 3.45
CA ARG A 371 -14.78 -19.80 3.24
C ARG A 371 -16.01 -19.81 2.34
N ALA A 372 -15.96 -19.00 1.27
CA ALA A 372 -17.06 -18.73 0.38
C ALA A 372 -17.64 -20.02 -0.23
N ARG A 373 -18.96 -20.06 -0.43
CA ARG A 373 -19.63 -21.08 -1.23
C ARG A 373 -19.10 -21.06 -2.67
N LYS A 374 -19.06 -19.86 -3.28
CA LYS A 374 -18.39 -19.56 -4.56
C LYS A 374 -17.62 -18.25 -4.43
N LEU A 375 -16.35 -18.24 -4.87
CA LEU A 375 -15.52 -17.04 -4.93
C LEU A 375 -15.44 -16.55 -6.37
N PHE A 376 -16.03 -15.39 -6.63
CA PHE A 376 -15.87 -14.66 -7.88
C PHE A 376 -14.68 -13.72 -7.76
N ALA A 377 -13.64 -13.91 -8.59
CA ALA A 377 -12.50 -13.01 -8.71
C ALA A 377 -12.72 -12.08 -9.91
N VAL A 378 -13.05 -10.83 -9.65
CA VAL A 378 -13.32 -9.81 -10.67
C VAL A 378 -12.09 -8.94 -10.86
N PHE A 379 -11.53 -8.87 -12.06
CA PHE A 379 -10.26 -8.22 -12.33
C PHE A 379 -10.33 -7.17 -13.44
N GLU A 380 -9.79 -5.98 -13.16
CA GLU A 380 -9.58 -4.91 -14.14
C GLU A 380 -8.08 -4.72 -14.40
N PRO A 381 -7.55 -5.12 -15.58
CA PRO A 381 -6.20 -4.76 -15.99
C PRO A 381 -6.18 -3.28 -16.44
N ARG A 382 -5.62 -2.40 -15.58
CA ARG A 382 -5.69 -0.94 -15.78
C ARG A 382 -4.34 -0.23 -15.79
N THR A 383 -3.36 -0.71 -15.01
CA THR A 383 -2.03 -0.09 -14.97
C THR A 383 -1.29 -0.24 -16.31
N ASN A 384 -0.30 0.62 -16.55
CA ASN A 384 0.57 0.47 -17.71
C ASN A 384 1.20 -0.93 -17.78
N THR A 385 1.52 -1.54 -16.65
CA THR A 385 2.09 -2.89 -16.57
C THR A 385 1.03 -3.97 -16.82
N SER A 386 -0.13 -3.92 -16.13
CA SER A 386 -1.17 -4.96 -16.22
C SER A 386 -1.91 -4.99 -17.57
N ARG A 387 -1.89 -3.89 -18.33
CA ARG A 387 -2.47 -3.82 -19.69
C ARG A 387 -1.56 -4.43 -20.77
N ARG A 388 -0.33 -4.87 -20.43
CA ARG A 388 0.63 -5.44 -21.38
C ARG A 388 0.60 -6.96 -21.34
N ALA A 389 0.96 -7.58 -22.46
CA ALA A 389 1.08 -9.04 -22.57
C ALA A 389 2.17 -9.65 -21.68
N LEU A 390 3.05 -8.82 -21.12
CA LEU A 390 4.21 -9.20 -20.31
C LEU A 390 3.89 -10.25 -19.22
N PHE A 391 2.76 -10.09 -18.54
CA PHE A 391 2.32 -10.99 -17.46
C PHE A 391 1.16 -11.91 -17.86
N GLN A 392 0.90 -12.07 -19.17
CA GLN A 392 -0.21 -12.89 -19.67
C GLN A 392 -0.20 -14.31 -19.09
N ASP A 393 0.97 -14.93 -18.98
CA ASP A 393 1.16 -16.28 -18.48
C ASP A 393 1.02 -16.36 -16.96
N ALA A 394 1.59 -15.39 -16.25
CA ALA A 394 1.52 -15.30 -14.80
C ALA A 394 0.08 -15.12 -14.32
N TYR A 395 -0.72 -14.27 -14.98
CA TYR A 395 -2.15 -14.15 -14.68
C TYR A 395 -2.92 -15.45 -14.89
N GLY A 396 -2.53 -16.28 -15.87
CA GLY A 396 -3.15 -17.59 -16.07
C GLY A 396 -3.04 -18.55 -14.87
N GLN A 397 -2.17 -18.26 -13.91
CA GLN A 397 -1.99 -19.02 -12.67
C GLN A 397 -2.58 -18.29 -11.45
N ALA A 398 -2.58 -16.96 -11.48
CA ALA A 398 -2.92 -16.10 -10.32
C ALA A 398 -4.32 -16.32 -9.74
N PHE A 399 -5.29 -16.72 -10.56
CA PHE A 399 -6.68 -16.93 -10.16
C PHE A 399 -6.98 -18.33 -9.63
N GLY A 400 -5.94 -19.12 -9.34
CA GLY A 400 -6.07 -20.52 -8.93
C GLY A 400 -7.14 -20.83 -7.88
N PRO A 401 -7.23 -20.11 -6.77
CA PRO A 401 -8.22 -20.39 -5.72
C PRO A 401 -9.65 -19.88 -6.02
N ALA A 402 -9.89 -19.12 -7.10
CA ALA A 402 -11.22 -18.65 -7.48
C ALA A 402 -12.05 -19.76 -8.13
N ASP A 403 -13.37 -19.78 -7.88
CA ASP A 403 -14.31 -20.66 -8.57
C ASP A 403 -14.70 -20.09 -9.94
N CYS A 404 -14.81 -18.77 -10.04
CA CYS A 404 -15.11 -18.07 -11.28
C CYS A 404 -14.28 -16.80 -11.40
N THR A 405 -13.56 -16.65 -12.50
CA THR A 405 -12.78 -15.45 -12.82
C THR A 405 -13.55 -14.58 -13.82
N VAL A 406 -13.76 -13.32 -13.46
CA VAL A 406 -14.44 -12.33 -14.32
C VAL A 406 -13.45 -11.25 -14.70
N VAL A 407 -13.19 -11.05 -15.98
CA VAL A 407 -12.14 -10.15 -16.46
C VAL A 407 -12.73 -9.05 -17.34
N LYS A 408 -12.41 -7.80 -17.06
CA LYS A 408 -12.70 -6.69 -17.97
C LYS A 408 -11.67 -6.69 -19.12
N ARG A 409 -12.14 -6.61 -20.36
CA ARG A 409 -11.25 -6.45 -21.52
C ARG A 409 -10.50 -5.12 -21.44
N VAL A 410 -9.25 -5.13 -21.86
CA VAL A 410 -8.44 -3.91 -21.93
C VAL A 410 -8.96 -3.01 -23.03
N ASP A 411 -9.13 -1.74 -22.70
CA ASP A 411 -9.32 -0.70 -23.72
C ASP A 411 -7.95 -0.39 -24.37
N THR A 412 -7.86 -0.62 -25.67
CA THR A 412 -6.65 -0.40 -26.46
C THR A 412 -6.67 0.94 -27.23
N GLY A 413 -7.70 1.78 -27.02
CA GLY A 413 -7.86 3.07 -27.71
C GLY A 413 -6.75 4.07 -27.40
N ASP A 414 -6.24 4.08 -26.18
CA ASP A 414 -5.14 4.95 -25.78
C ASP A 414 -3.78 4.25 -25.89
N PRO A 415 -2.79 4.88 -26.55
CA PRO A 415 -1.44 4.33 -26.64
C PRO A 415 -0.77 4.23 -25.26
N ILE A 416 -0.15 3.09 -24.97
CA ILE A 416 0.68 2.87 -23.79
C ILE A 416 2.13 3.04 -24.18
N TYR A 417 2.90 3.69 -23.30
CA TYR A 417 4.35 3.82 -23.44
C TYR A 417 5.05 3.11 -22.27
N SER A 418 6.17 2.50 -22.56
CA SER A 418 7.05 1.85 -21.60
C SER A 418 8.41 2.55 -21.57
N ALA A 419 9.27 2.15 -20.63
CA ALA A 419 10.67 2.58 -20.59
C ALA A 419 11.44 2.31 -21.89
N THR A 420 10.97 1.32 -22.68
CA THR A 420 11.60 0.90 -23.97
C THR A 420 10.87 1.41 -25.21
N GLY A 421 9.79 2.21 -25.06
CA GLY A 421 9.06 2.78 -26.18
C GLY A 421 7.55 2.46 -26.16
N ARG A 422 6.90 2.60 -27.32
CA ARG A 422 5.48 2.31 -27.48
C ARG A 422 5.20 0.82 -27.31
N VAL A 423 4.15 0.50 -26.53
CA VAL A 423 3.69 -0.89 -26.33
C VAL A 423 2.80 -1.30 -27.49
N GLU A 424 3.13 -2.43 -28.12
CA GLU A 424 2.37 -3.01 -29.24
C GLU A 424 1.60 -4.27 -28.83
N GLU A 425 2.06 -4.97 -27.78
CA GLU A 425 1.44 -6.20 -27.28
C GLU A 425 0.66 -5.95 -26.00
N PHE A 426 -0.65 -6.10 -26.10
CA PHE A 426 -1.58 -5.89 -25.00
C PHE A 426 -1.97 -7.22 -24.34
N PHE A 427 -2.29 -7.14 -23.05
CA PHE A 427 -2.94 -8.23 -22.34
C PHE A 427 -4.28 -8.59 -22.99
N SER A 428 -4.50 -9.88 -23.20
CA SER A 428 -5.74 -10.41 -23.76
C SER A 428 -6.56 -11.12 -22.68
N ALA A 429 -7.72 -10.57 -22.37
CA ALA A 429 -8.67 -11.20 -21.47
C ALA A 429 -9.18 -12.55 -22.01
N ASP A 430 -9.35 -12.66 -23.34
CA ASP A 430 -9.83 -13.89 -23.98
C ASP A 430 -8.78 -15.02 -23.89
N ILE A 431 -7.49 -14.71 -24.07
CA ILE A 431 -6.41 -15.69 -23.84
C ILE A 431 -6.35 -16.11 -22.38
N LEU A 432 -6.53 -15.17 -21.43
CA LEU A 432 -6.60 -15.53 -20.01
C LEU A 432 -7.77 -16.48 -19.72
N VAL A 433 -8.97 -16.18 -20.23
CA VAL A 433 -10.14 -17.06 -20.10
C VAL A 433 -9.86 -18.46 -20.65
N GLN A 434 -9.30 -18.58 -21.85
CA GLN A 434 -8.93 -19.88 -22.44
C GLN A 434 -7.94 -20.65 -21.55
N ARG A 435 -6.93 -19.98 -20.97
CA ARG A 435 -5.95 -20.61 -20.07
C ARG A 435 -6.57 -21.10 -18.76
N ILE A 436 -7.51 -20.34 -18.19
CA ILE A 436 -8.23 -20.76 -16.99
C ILE A 436 -9.15 -21.94 -17.30
N HIS A 437 -9.87 -21.91 -18.42
CA HIS A 437 -10.69 -23.03 -18.90
C HIS A 437 -9.88 -24.30 -19.14
N SER A 438 -8.67 -24.18 -19.73
CA SER A 438 -7.80 -25.35 -19.95
C SER A 438 -7.37 -26.05 -18.66
N LYS A 439 -7.48 -25.35 -17.51
CA LYS A 439 -7.25 -25.90 -16.17
C LYS A 439 -8.55 -26.39 -15.48
N GLY A 440 -9.66 -26.48 -16.22
CA GLY A 440 -10.97 -26.96 -15.72
C GLY A 440 -11.68 -25.97 -14.79
N ARG A 441 -11.42 -24.65 -14.89
CA ARG A 441 -12.02 -23.61 -14.06
C ARG A 441 -12.88 -22.65 -14.87
N GLU A 442 -13.85 -22.01 -14.21
CA GLU A 442 -14.72 -21.04 -14.86
C GLU A 442 -14.04 -19.69 -15.02
N ALA A 443 -14.13 -19.12 -16.21
CA ALA A 443 -13.71 -17.75 -16.49
C ALA A 443 -14.55 -17.12 -17.59
N ILE A 444 -14.72 -15.80 -17.55
CA ILE A 444 -15.48 -15.06 -18.55
C ILE A 444 -14.90 -13.64 -18.69
N ALA A 445 -14.91 -13.10 -19.90
CA ALA A 445 -14.45 -11.74 -20.18
C ALA A 445 -15.59 -10.88 -20.72
N PHE A 446 -15.68 -9.65 -20.21
CA PHE A 446 -16.66 -8.64 -20.60
C PHE A 446 -15.99 -7.37 -21.08
N SER A 447 -16.71 -6.59 -21.88
CA SER A 447 -16.21 -5.30 -22.40
C SER A 447 -16.56 -4.14 -21.48
N THR A 448 -17.70 -4.21 -20.78
CA THR A 448 -18.23 -3.14 -19.94
C THR A 448 -18.43 -3.59 -18.49
N VAL A 449 -18.49 -2.63 -17.58
CA VAL A 449 -18.80 -2.90 -16.17
C VAL A 449 -20.26 -3.30 -16.02
N GLU A 450 -21.15 -2.79 -16.84
CA GLU A 450 -22.58 -3.13 -16.87
C GLU A 450 -22.78 -4.64 -17.11
N GLU A 451 -22.08 -5.20 -18.11
CA GLU A 451 -22.13 -6.64 -18.41
C GLU A 451 -21.59 -7.47 -17.23
N ILE A 452 -20.53 -7.03 -16.57
CA ILE A 452 -19.98 -7.67 -15.36
C ILE A 452 -21.02 -7.67 -14.24
N VAL A 453 -21.65 -6.52 -13.99
CA VAL A 453 -22.65 -6.36 -12.93
C VAL A 453 -23.89 -7.22 -13.19
N GLU A 454 -24.40 -7.24 -14.43
CA GLU A 454 -25.53 -8.11 -14.81
C GLU A 454 -25.21 -9.60 -14.62
N PHE A 455 -24.01 -10.02 -15.03
CA PHE A 455 -23.55 -11.40 -14.82
C PHE A 455 -23.50 -11.75 -13.33
N LEU A 456 -22.84 -10.93 -12.51
CA LEU A 456 -22.72 -11.18 -11.08
C LEU A 456 -24.08 -11.14 -10.37
N ALA A 457 -24.97 -10.22 -10.72
CA ALA A 457 -26.32 -10.14 -10.15
C ALA A 457 -27.18 -11.38 -10.44
N ARG A 458 -26.98 -12.04 -11.60
CA ARG A 458 -27.65 -13.27 -11.97
C ARG A 458 -27.03 -14.49 -11.30
N GLU A 459 -25.71 -14.60 -11.24
CA GLU A 459 -25.00 -15.82 -10.82
C GLU A 459 -24.73 -15.89 -9.32
N ALA A 460 -24.46 -14.75 -8.67
CA ALA A 460 -24.09 -14.73 -7.26
C ALA A 460 -25.29 -14.99 -6.35
N GLN A 461 -25.09 -15.80 -5.33
CA GLN A 461 -26.11 -16.23 -4.35
C GLN A 461 -25.61 -15.99 -2.93
N ALA A 462 -26.52 -16.07 -1.95
CA ALA A 462 -26.15 -15.97 -0.54
C ALA A 462 -25.04 -16.97 -0.15
N GLY A 463 -24.05 -16.47 0.57
CA GLY A 463 -22.83 -17.21 0.93
C GLY A 463 -21.68 -17.12 -0.09
N ASP A 464 -21.89 -16.41 -1.20
CA ASP A 464 -20.81 -16.13 -2.16
C ASP A 464 -20.03 -14.88 -1.78
N VAL A 465 -18.83 -14.79 -2.35
CA VAL A 465 -17.95 -13.64 -2.23
C VAL A 465 -17.59 -13.12 -3.61
N VAL A 466 -17.69 -11.81 -3.79
CA VAL A 466 -17.23 -11.09 -4.99
C VAL A 466 -16.01 -10.26 -4.58
N LEU A 467 -14.82 -10.72 -4.95
CA LEU A 467 -13.55 -10.01 -4.78
C LEU A 467 -13.28 -9.17 -6.03
N VAL A 468 -13.37 -7.85 -5.90
CA VAL A 468 -13.09 -6.90 -6.97
C VAL A 468 -11.66 -6.41 -6.85
N MET A 469 -10.85 -6.59 -7.88
CA MET A 469 -9.42 -6.23 -7.93
C MET A 469 -9.17 -5.20 -9.02
N SER A 470 -8.84 -3.97 -8.60
CA SER A 470 -8.51 -2.85 -9.48
C SER A 470 -7.71 -1.78 -8.74
N ASN A 471 -6.80 -1.10 -9.43
CA ASN A 471 -6.12 0.08 -8.90
C ASN A 471 -6.87 1.40 -9.22
N GLY A 472 -8.01 1.35 -9.88
CA GLY A 472 -8.85 2.50 -10.24
C GLY A 472 -10.25 2.48 -9.61
N SER A 473 -11.14 3.32 -10.14
CA SER A 473 -12.55 3.37 -9.73
C SER A 473 -13.39 2.21 -10.26
N PHE A 474 -12.88 1.51 -11.24
CA PHE A 474 -13.57 0.44 -11.97
C PHE A 474 -14.98 0.89 -12.42
N ASP A 475 -15.05 2.08 -13.01
CA ASP A 475 -16.29 2.70 -13.53
C ASP A 475 -17.46 2.68 -12.53
N GLY A 476 -17.17 2.77 -11.22
CA GLY A 476 -18.18 2.76 -10.16
C GLY A 476 -18.84 1.40 -9.94
N ILE A 477 -18.13 0.30 -10.18
CA ILE A 477 -18.67 -1.08 -10.09
C ILE A 477 -19.37 -1.36 -8.76
N PHE A 478 -18.89 -0.83 -7.64
CA PHE A 478 -19.47 -1.11 -6.32
C PHE A 478 -20.91 -0.60 -6.21
N ASP A 479 -21.17 0.64 -6.56
CA ASP A 479 -22.51 1.24 -6.48
C ASP A 479 -23.48 0.52 -7.43
N LYS A 480 -23.03 0.21 -8.65
CA LYS A 480 -23.79 -0.52 -9.65
C LYS A 480 -24.10 -1.95 -9.18
N LEU A 481 -23.11 -2.64 -8.60
CA LEU A 481 -23.29 -4.01 -8.11
C LEU A 481 -24.25 -4.06 -6.90
N PHE A 482 -24.09 -3.14 -5.94
CA PHE A 482 -25.02 -3.05 -4.81
C PHE A 482 -26.44 -2.77 -5.28
N ALA A 483 -26.64 -1.85 -6.21
CA ALA A 483 -27.97 -1.56 -6.80
C ALA A 483 -28.57 -2.82 -7.48
N ALA A 484 -27.78 -3.54 -8.27
CA ALA A 484 -28.23 -4.74 -8.98
C ALA A 484 -28.52 -5.93 -8.04
N LEU A 485 -27.88 -6.00 -6.87
CA LEU A 485 -28.13 -7.00 -5.84
C LEU A 485 -29.29 -6.63 -4.89
N GLY A 486 -30.02 -5.55 -5.14
CA GLY A 486 -31.17 -5.13 -4.34
C GLY A 486 -30.84 -4.17 -3.18
N GLY A 487 -29.67 -3.58 -3.20
CA GLY A 487 -29.17 -2.62 -2.22
C GLY A 487 -28.29 -3.24 -1.13
N PRO A 488 -27.54 -2.41 -0.40
CA PRO A 488 -26.73 -2.83 0.73
C PRO A 488 -27.60 -3.45 1.85
N ASP A 489 -27.09 -4.49 2.50
CA ASP A 489 -27.64 -5.08 3.71
C ASP A 489 -26.78 -4.70 4.95
N PRO A 490 -27.13 -3.61 5.68
CA PRO A 490 -26.36 -3.20 6.85
C PRO A 490 -26.41 -4.22 7.99
N GLY A 491 -27.49 -5.03 8.08
CA GLY A 491 -27.63 -6.08 9.08
C GLY A 491 -26.64 -7.21 8.85
N GLY A 492 -26.59 -7.73 7.65
CA GLY A 492 -25.64 -8.76 7.25
C GLY A 492 -24.19 -8.30 7.34
N TYR A 493 -23.91 -7.04 6.97
CA TYR A 493 -22.58 -6.44 7.15
C TYR A 493 -22.18 -6.38 8.64
N ARG A 494 -23.07 -5.90 9.51
CA ARG A 494 -22.82 -5.84 10.95
C ARG A 494 -22.57 -7.22 11.55
N GLU A 495 -23.37 -8.21 11.15
CA GLU A 495 -23.19 -9.60 11.61
C GLU A 495 -21.83 -10.17 11.19
N LEU A 496 -21.41 -9.95 9.96
CA LEU A 496 -20.10 -10.35 9.46
C LEU A 496 -18.97 -9.72 10.29
N MET A 497 -19.01 -8.41 10.53
CA MET A 497 -17.99 -7.70 11.31
C MET A 497 -17.93 -8.18 12.77
N LEU A 498 -19.06 -8.37 13.43
CA LEU A 498 -19.12 -8.92 14.79
C LEU A 498 -18.58 -10.36 14.88
N ARG A 499 -18.82 -11.17 13.86
CA ARG A 499 -18.27 -12.54 13.78
C ARG A 499 -16.74 -12.50 13.67
N GLU A 500 -16.19 -11.63 12.83
CA GLU A 500 -14.74 -11.43 12.72
C GLU A 500 -14.11 -10.94 14.03
N GLU A 501 -14.73 -9.98 14.69
CA GLU A 501 -14.25 -9.45 15.99
C GLU A 501 -14.20 -10.51 17.07
N ARG A 502 -15.27 -11.30 17.22
CA ARG A 502 -15.31 -12.41 18.18
C ARG A 502 -14.24 -13.48 17.91
N ALA A 503 -14.01 -13.77 16.63
CA ALA A 503 -13.02 -14.74 16.23
C ALA A 503 -11.59 -14.25 16.51
N LEU A 504 -11.29 -12.97 16.23
CA LEU A 504 -10.01 -12.34 16.56
C LEU A 504 -9.76 -12.28 18.07
N ALA A 505 -10.78 -11.93 18.86
CA ALA A 505 -10.68 -11.92 20.32
C ALA A 505 -10.31 -13.30 20.89
N ARG A 506 -10.89 -14.38 20.35
CA ARG A 506 -10.53 -15.77 20.73
C ARG A 506 -9.08 -16.11 20.38
N LEU A 507 -8.63 -15.72 19.18
CA LEU A 507 -7.26 -15.94 18.74
C LEU A 507 -6.25 -15.27 19.69
N ASN A 508 -6.49 -14.03 20.07
CA ASN A 508 -5.64 -13.27 20.98
C ASN A 508 -5.65 -13.83 22.41
N ALA A 509 -6.80 -14.33 22.90
CA ALA A 509 -6.88 -14.99 24.21
C ALA A 509 -6.02 -16.26 24.25
N ILE A 510 -6.08 -17.10 23.21
CA ILE A 510 -5.25 -18.33 23.11
C ILE A 510 -3.75 -17.97 23.10
N SER A 511 -3.36 -16.93 22.38
CA SER A 511 -1.99 -16.43 22.31
C SER A 511 -1.48 -15.97 23.68
N SER A 512 -2.31 -15.27 24.45
CA SER A 512 -1.98 -14.78 25.79
C SER A 512 -1.89 -15.91 26.82
N GLU A 513 -2.79 -16.89 26.76
CA GLU A 513 -2.77 -18.06 27.66
C GLU A 513 -1.55 -18.96 27.41
N ALA A 514 -1.17 -19.17 26.15
CA ALA A 514 0.01 -19.95 25.80
C ALA A 514 1.30 -19.34 26.37
N TYR A 515 1.37 -18.00 26.38
CA TYR A 515 2.49 -17.29 27.00
C TYR A 515 2.48 -17.37 28.52
N ALA A 516 1.33 -17.20 29.18
CA ALA A 516 1.21 -17.27 30.64
C ALA A 516 1.66 -18.66 31.16
N ARG A 517 1.23 -19.73 30.48
CA ARG A 517 1.61 -21.11 30.86
C ARG A 517 3.12 -21.37 30.79
N ARG A 518 3.84 -20.82 29.80
CA ARG A 518 5.30 -20.98 29.71
C ARG A 518 6.05 -20.25 30.82
N ARG A 519 5.53 -19.09 31.24
CA ARG A 519 6.10 -18.32 32.36
C ARG A 519 5.97 -19.05 33.70
N ASP A 520 4.89 -19.82 33.91
CA ASP A 520 4.62 -20.56 35.12
C ASP A 520 5.45 -21.87 35.20
N PHE A 521 5.98 -22.37 34.08
CA PHE A 521 6.82 -23.59 34.04
C PHE A 521 8.33 -23.31 34.05
N GLY A 522 8.76 -22.04 34.11
CA GLY A 522 10.19 -21.69 34.28
C GLY A 522 11.09 -22.11 33.12
N GLU A 523 10.52 -22.20 31.91
CA GLU A 523 11.24 -22.47 30.67
C GLU A 523 11.30 -21.21 29.78
#